data_eef1b0ea2275242a1c95d44d476f833a
#
_entry.id   eef1b0ea2275242a1c95d44d476f833a
#
_cell.length_a   1.000
_cell.length_b   1.000
_cell.length_c   1.000
_cell.angle_alpha   90.00
_cell.angle_beta   90.00
_cell.angle_gamma   90.00
#
_symmetry.space_group_name_H-M   'P 1'
#
loop_
_entity.id
_entity.type
_entity.pdbx_description
1 polymer ?
#
loop_
_entity_poly.entity_id
_entity_poly.type
_entity_poly.pdbx_seq_one_letter_code
_entity_poly.pdbx_strand_id
1 'polypeptide(L)'
;MVNVTSFGKSAQGRDLSLVVVDKDGLQDPVQIRQKGRVIVLIESCIHAGEPDGKDASMIFLRDMIVEKKNIDILDDVSFVFIPVFNVDGHEDFSATNRINQNGPEELGTRNTAQLINLNRDFLKADAPEMRAWLKLYNRWMPELFIDVHVTNGADFQYVMTYAIDNRGTLMEEGIRRW
;
A
#
# COMPACT_ATOMS: atom_id res chain seq x y z
N MET A 1 -8.46 -16.05 8.30
CA MET A 1 -8.15 -15.47 6.97
C MET A 1 -7.70 -14.02 7.04
N VAL A 2 -8.47 -13.10 7.60
CA VAL A 2 -8.11 -11.67 7.65
C VAL A 2 -7.71 -11.28 9.06
N ASN A 3 -6.55 -10.66 9.20
CA ASN A 3 -6.04 -10.13 10.46
C ASN A 3 -5.68 -8.66 10.29
N VAL A 4 -6.13 -7.82 11.21
CA VAL A 4 -5.80 -6.40 11.26
C VAL A 4 -4.92 -6.14 12.47
N THR A 5 -3.79 -5.47 12.24
CA THR A 5 -2.82 -5.14 13.27
C THR A 5 -2.20 -3.77 12.98
N SER A 6 -1.22 -3.35 13.76
CA SER A 6 -0.45 -2.14 13.51
C SER A 6 1.03 -2.50 13.35
N PHE A 7 1.71 -1.82 12.41
CA PHE A 7 3.16 -1.96 12.25
C PHE A 7 3.96 -0.79 12.83
N GLY A 8 3.28 0.22 13.37
CA GLY A 8 3.92 1.37 13.98
C GLY A 8 2.94 2.47 14.34
N LYS A 9 3.50 3.62 14.69
CA LYS A 9 2.76 4.85 15.00
C LYS A 9 3.23 5.99 14.10
N SER A 10 2.28 6.85 13.72
CA SER A 10 2.57 8.12 13.07
C SER A 10 3.16 9.14 14.02
N ALA A 11 3.58 10.29 13.48
CA ALA A 11 4.08 11.41 14.27
C ALA A 11 3.06 11.94 15.27
N GLN A 12 1.76 11.85 14.98
CA GLN A 12 0.66 12.23 15.88
C GLN A 12 0.14 11.05 16.72
N GLY A 13 0.82 9.91 16.71
CA GLY A 13 0.49 8.76 17.54
C GLY A 13 -0.62 7.85 17.03
N ARG A 14 -1.10 8.06 15.79
CA ARG A 14 -2.09 7.17 15.16
C ARG A 14 -1.45 5.84 14.78
N ASP A 15 -2.25 4.77 14.81
CA ASP A 15 -1.80 3.46 14.36
C ASP A 15 -1.58 3.42 12.84
N LEU A 16 -0.46 2.84 12.43
CA LEU A 16 -0.20 2.48 11.04
C LEU A 16 -0.78 1.09 10.80
N SER A 17 -1.96 1.03 10.20
CA SER A 17 -2.71 -0.22 10.04
C SER A 17 -2.07 -1.16 9.02
N LEU A 18 -2.04 -2.44 9.35
CA LEU A 18 -1.63 -3.54 8.49
C LEU A 18 -2.73 -4.60 8.44
N VAL A 19 -3.15 -4.96 7.24
CA VAL A 19 -4.13 -6.04 7.01
C VAL A 19 -3.41 -7.20 6.35
N VAL A 20 -3.41 -8.35 7.02
CA VAL A 20 -2.84 -9.59 6.50
C VAL A 20 -3.96 -10.52 6.08
N VAL A 21 -3.91 -10.98 4.85
CA VAL A 21 -4.89 -11.94 4.28
C VAL A 21 -4.16 -13.19 3.87
N ASP A 22 -4.43 -14.26 4.56
CA ASP A 22 -3.82 -15.57 4.34
C ASP A 22 -4.86 -16.68 4.48
N LYS A 23 -4.80 -17.72 3.65
CA LYS A 23 -5.75 -18.84 3.64
C LYS A 23 -5.93 -19.48 5.02
N ASP A 24 -4.82 -19.73 5.72
CA ASP A 24 -4.78 -20.40 7.03
C ASP A 24 -4.80 -19.40 8.19
N GLY A 25 -4.85 -18.08 7.90
CA GLY A 25 -4.84 -17.02 8.92
C GLY A 25 -3.47 -16.75 9.51
N LEU A 26 -2.39 -17.13 8.82
CA LEU A 26 -1.02 -16.90 9.26
C LEU A 26 -0.69 -15.41 9.21
N GLN A 27 0.18 -14.97 10.13
CA GLN A 27 0.64 -13.58 10.27
C GLN A 27 2.16 -13.45 10.30
N ASP A 28 2.84 -14.57 10.12
CA ASP A 28 4.29 -14.63 10.10
C ASP A 28 4.80 -14.99 8.70
N PRO A 29 5.65 -14.15 8.08
CA PRO A 29 6.12 -14.35 6.72
C PRO A 29 6.92 -15.65 6.54
N VAL A 30 7.58 -16.14 7.58
CA VAL A 30 8.31 -17.41 7.51
C VAL A 30 7.34 -18.59 7.41
N GLN A 31 6.29 -18.58 8.23
CA GLN A 31 5.26 -19.62 8.20
C GLN A 31 4.48 -19.61 6.87
N ILE A 32 4.20 -18.43 6.32
CA ILE A 32 3.53 -18.27 5.02
C ILE A 32 4.38 -18.91 3.92
N ARG A 33 5.68 -18.61 3.86
CA ARG A 33 6.61 -19.19 2.87
C ARG A 33 6.79 -20.69 3.04
N GLN A 34 6.76 -21.21 4.28
CA GLN A 34 6.77 -22.64 4.53
C GLN A 34 5.57 -23.39 3.92
N LYS A 35 4.46 -22.67 3.67
CA LYS A 35 3.29 -23.18 2.95
C LYS A 35 3.43 -23.08 1.42
N GLY A 36 4.54 -22.57 0.92
CA GLY A 36 4.79 -22.37 -0.51
C GLY A 36 4.12 -21.12 -1.10
N ARG A 37 3.57 -20.21 -0.27
CA ARG A 37 2.88 -19.01 -0.73
C ARG A 37 3.85 -17.85 -0.90
N VAL A 38 3.63 -17.06 -1.94
CA VAL A 38 4.30 -15.77 -2.14
C VAL A 38 3.56 -14.66 -1.39
N ILE A 39 4.29 -13.61 -1.03
CA ILE A 39 3.74 -12.46 -0.31
C ILE A 39 3.67 -11.27 -1.24
N VAL A 40 2.48 -10.70 -1.37
CA VAL A 40 2.23 -9.46 -2.12
C VAL A 40 1.91 -8.35 -1.13
N LEU A 41 2.75 -7.31 -1.09
CA LEU A 41 2.52 -6.11 -0.31
C LEU A 41 1.87 -5.04 -1.19
N ILE A 42 0.73 -4.53 -0.76
CA ILE A 42 0.00 -3.45 -1.44
C ILE A 42 -0.08 -2.27 -0.49
N GLU A 43 0.48 -1.15 -0.90
CA GLU A 43 0.48 0.10 -0.16
C GLU A 43 -0.40 1.12 -0.86
N SER A 44 -1.19 1.86 -0.09
CA SER A 44 -2.03 2.95 -0.58
C SER A 44 -1.85 4.20 0.28
N CYS A 45 -2.21 5.35 -0.29
CA CYS A 45 -2.20 6.62 0.43
C CYS A 45 -0.84 7.00 1.04
N ILE A 46 0.29 6.69 0.37
CA ILE A 46 1.57 7.33 0.70
C ILE A 46 1.46 8.85 0.54
N HIS A 47 0.66 9.30 -0.43
CA HIS A 47 0.09 10.63 -0.49
C HIS A 47 -1.38 10.53 -0.07
N ALA A 48 -1.72 11.08 1.07
CA ALA A 48 -3.01 10.83 1.70
C ALA A 48 -4.24 11.31 0.90
N GLY A 49 -4.06 12.30 0.02
CA GLY A 49 -5.09 12.77 -0.91
C GLY A 49 -5.23 11.93 -2.20
N GLU A 50 -4.74 10.68 -2.21
CA GLU A 50 -4.86 9.72 -3.31
C GLU A 50 -5.59 8.46 -2.81
N PRO A 51 -6.92 8.53 -2.53
CA PRO A 51 -7.64 7.50 -1.79
C PRO A 51 -8.03 6.26 -2.61
N ASP A 52 -7.89 6.31 -3.94
CA ASP A 52 -8.39 5.27 -4.85
C ASP A 52 -7.86 3.88 -4.52
N GLY A 53 -6.58 3.77 -4.18
CA GLY A 53 -5.95 2.50 -3.80
C GLY A 53 -6.52 1.93 -2.49
N LYS A 54 -6.86 2.78 -1.53
CA LYS A 54 -7.53 2.39 -0.29
C LYS A 54 -8.91 1.79 -0.60
N ASP A 55 -9.71 2.48 -1.39
CA ASP A 55 -11.07 2.07 -1.71
C ASP A 55 -11.06 0.80 -2.58
N ALA A 56 -10.17 0.73 -3.57
CA ALA A 56 -9.97 -0.47 -4.39
C ALA A 56 -9.56 -1.68 -3.55
N SER A 57 -8.65 -1.50 -2.58
CA SER A 57 -8.23 -2.57 -1.66
C SER A 57 -9.39 -3.07 -0.80
N MET A 58 -10.24 -2.17 -0.32
CA MET A 58 -11.43 -2.53 0.46
C MET A 58 -12.45 -3.32 -0.38
N ILE A 59 -12.69 -2.90 -1.63
CA ILE A 59 -13.55 -3.62 -2.57
C ILE A 59 -12.98 -5.00 -2.87
N PHE A 60 -11.68 -5.09 -3.17
CA PHE A 60 -10.99 -6.35 -3.43
C PHE A 60 -11.12 -7.33 -2.26
N LEU A 61 -10.89 -6.85 -1.04
CA LEU A 61 -11.03 -7.66 0.18
C LEU A 61 -12.47 -8.13 0.39
N ARG A 62 -13.46 -7.26 0.20
CA ARG A 62 -14.88 -7.62 0.29
C ARG A 62 -15.21 -8.72 -0.71
N ASP A 63 -14.84 -8.51 -1.97
CA ASP A 63 -15.15 -9.43 -3.06
C ASP A 63 -14.50 -10.80 -2.82
N MET A 64 -13.24 -10.83 -2.40
CA MET A 64 -12.52 -12.07 -2.11
C MET A 64 -13.05 -12.78 -0.86
N ILE A 65 -13.21 -12.06 0.26
CA ILE A 65 -13.45 -12.69 1.55
C ILE A 65 -14.95 -12.91 1.81
N VAL A 66 -15.80 -11.95 1.44
CA VAL A 66 -17.25 -12.03 1.67
C VAL A 66 -17.95 -12.73 0.51
N GLU A 67 -17.67 -12.30 -0.70
CA GLU A 67 -18.32 -12.81 -1.93
C GLU A 67 -17.65 -14.07 -2.49
N LYS A 68 -16.49 -14.47 -1.95
CA LYS A 68 -15.69 -15.63 -2.38
C LYS A 68 -15.22 -15.58 -3.83
N LYS A 69 -15.15 -14.39 -4.44
CA LYS A 69 -14.61 -14.20 -5.79
C LYS A 69 -13.10 -14.40 -5.79
N ASN A 70 -12.60 -15.27 -6.66
CA ASN A 70 -11.17 -15.57 -6.82
C ASN A 70 -10.47 -15.94 -5.49
N ILE A 71 -11.18 -16.54 -4.55
CA ILE A 71 -10.62 -16.89 -3.23
C ILE A 71 -9.51 -17.97 -3.33
N ASP A 72 -9.52 -18.75 -4.39
CA ASP A 72 -8.51 -19.75 -4.73
C ASP A 72 -7.11 -19.16 -4.91
N ILE A 73 -6.99 -17.88 -5.22
CA ILE A 73 -5.70 -17.19 -5.28
C ILE A 73 -4.93 -17.26 -3.95
N LEU A 74 -5.65 -17.40 -2.83
CA LEU A 74 -5.05 -17.57 -1.50
C LEU A 74 -4.38 -18.94 -1.30
N ASP A 75 -4.48 -19.85 -2.27
CA ASP A 75 -3.75 -21.11 -2.23
C ASP A 75 -2.24 -20.89 -2.45
N ASP A 76 -1.91 -19.91 -3.28
CA ASP A 76 -0.54 -19.59 -3.69
C ASP A 76 -0.04 -18.23 -3.21
N VAL A 77 -0.96 -17.33 -2.82
CA VAL A 77 -0.62 -15.94 -2.48
C VAL A 77 -1.18 -15.55 -1.12
N SER A 78 -0.39 -14.86 -0.33
CA SER A 78 -0.85 -14.11 0.84
C SER A 78 -0.68 -12.61 0.59
N PHE A 79 -1.71 -11.84 0.93
CA PHE A 79 -1.69 -10.39 0.76
C PHE A 79 -1.41 -9.67 2.06
N VAL A 80 -0.64 -8.62 1.97
CA VAL A 80 -0.38 -7.67 3.06
C VAL A 80 -0.76 -6.29 2.56
N PHE A 81 -1.73 -5.64 3.20
CA PHE A 81 -2.19 -4.31 2.80
C PHE A 81 -1.81 -3.26 3.84
N ILE A 82 -1.34 -2.12 3.35
CA ILE A 82 -1.27 -0.86 4.08
C ILE A 82 -2.32 0.05 3.45
N PRO A 83 -3.55 0.10 3.99
CA PRO A 83 -4.66 0.83 3.36
C PRO A 83 -4.45 2.34 3.36
N VAL A 84 -3.81 2.87 4.41
CA VAL A 84 -3.44 4.29 4.51
C VAL A 84 -2.05 4.38 5.15
N PHE A 85 -1.04 4.71 4.36
CA PHE A 85 0.31 4.87 4.90
C PHE A 85 0.50 6.22 5.58
N ASN A 86 0.11 7.33 4.94
CA ASN A 86 0.15 8.66 5.52
C ASN A 86 -1.14 8.95 6.30
N VAL A 87 -1.29 8.33 7.47
CA VAL A 87 -2.52 8.44 8.27
C VAL A 87 -2.76 9.85 8.80
N ASP A 88 -1.71 10.59 9.17
CA ASP A 88 -1.86 11.96 9.69
C ASP A 88 -2.31 12.92 8.58
N GLY A 89 -1.72 12.79 7.39
CA GLY A 89 -2.16 13.56 6.23
C GLY A 89 -3.55 13.16 5.74
N HIS A 90 -3.97 11.92 5.98
CA HIS A 90 -5.31 11.44 5.63
C HIS A 90 -6.39 12.08 6.53
N GLU A 91 -6.09 12.33 7.79
CA GLU A 91 -7.01 12.98 8.72
C GLU A 91 -7.05 14.52 8.59
N ASP A 92 -6.14 15.10 7.83
CA ASP A 92 -6.08 16.53 7.55
C ASP A 92 -6.82 16.86 6.25
N PHE A 93 -8.15 16.82 6.29
CA PHE A 93 -9.02 17.05 5.14
C PHE A 93 -9.17 18.55 4.83
N SER A 94 -9.08 18.88 3.53
CA SER A 94 -9.40 20.21 3.03
C SER A 94 -9.72 20.18 1.54
N ALA A 95 -10.60 21.08 1.09
CA ALA A 95 -10.90 21.27 -0.33
C ALA A 95 -9.71 21.83 -1.13
N THR A 96 -8.68 22.34 -0.46
CA THR A 96 -7.51 22.95 -1.10
C THR A 96 -6.24 22.09 -1.07
N ASN A 97 -6.27 20.94 -0.42
CA ASN A 97 -5.09 20.08 -0.28
C ASN A 97 -4.59 19.49 -1.61
N ARG A 98 -5.50 19.25 -2.56
CA ARG A 98 -5.22 18.62 -3.86
C ARG A 98 -5.96 19.30 -5.00
N ILE A 99 -5.72 20.58 -5.20
CA ILE A 99 -6.39 21.42 -6.22
C ILE A 99 -6.20 20.94 -7.67
N ASN A 100 -5.25 20.06 -7.91
CA ASN A 100 -4.93 19.47 -9.21
C ASN A 100 -5.63 18.14 -9.48
N GLN A 101 -6.55 17.71 -8.60
CA GLN A 101 -7.28 16.44 -8.75
C GLN A 101 -8.79 16.68 -8.82
N ASN A 102 -9.46 15.82 -9.59
CA ASN A 102 -10.93 15.80 -9.71
C ASN A 102 -11.56 14.82 -8.69
N GLY A 103 -10.92 14.68 -7.53
CA GLY A 103 -11.36 13.73 -6.51
C GLY A 103 -12.53 14.23 -5.67
N PRO A 104 -12.74 13.64 -4.49
CA PRO A 104 -13.72 14.11 -3.52
C PRO A 104 -13.60 15.63 -3.22
N GLU A 105 -14.69 16.22 -2.72
CA GLU A 105 -14.73 17.64 -2.37
C GLU A 105 -13.63 18.03 -1.38
N GLU A 106 -13.32 17.14 -0.43
CA GLU A 106 -12.22 17.30 0.51
C GLU A 106 -11.29 16.08 0.45
N LEU A 107 -10.00 16.35 0.45
CA LEU A 107 -8.94 15.34 0.36
C LEU A 107 -7.90 15.55 1.45
N GLY A 108 -7.22 14.48 1.84
CA GLY A 108 -6.06 14.55 2.72
C GLY A 108 -4.87 15.26 2.06
N THR A 109 -3.91 15.69 2.87
CA THR A 109 -2.70 16.37 2.40
C THR A 109 -1.66 15.39 1.85
N ARG A 110 -0.78 15.88 0.97
CA ARG A 110 0.31 15.10 0.40
C ARG A 110 1.37 14.71 1.44
N ASN A 111 1.65 15.60 2.38
CA ASN A 111 2.72 15.45 3.36
C ASN A 111 2.19 14.90 4.69
N THR A 112 3.10 14.38 5.52
CA THR A 112 2.81 14.01 6.91
C THR A 112 2.56 15.25 7.79
N ALA A 113 2.14 15.04 9.04
CA ALA A 113 2.04 16.11 10.02
C ALA A 113 3.36 16.88 10.26
N GLN A 114 4.51 16.27 9.94
CA GLN A 114 5.82 16.91 10.00
C GLN A 114 6.25 17.57 8.68
N LEU A 115 5.33 17.70 7.72
CA LEU A 115 5.55 18.24 6.38
C LEU A 115 6.55 17.43 5.53
N ILE A 116 6.73 16.16 5.84
CA ILE A 116 7.58 15.24 5.10
C ILE A 116 6.76 14.54 4.02
N ASN A 117 7.27 14.52 2.79
CA ASN A 117 6.74 13.67 1.72
C ASN A 117 7.33 12.27 1.84
N LEU A 118 6.54 11.29 2.29
CA LEU A 118 6.99 9.90 2.50
C LEU A 118 7.58 9.30 1.23
N ASN A 119 7.02 9.61 0.05
CA ASN A 119 7.53 9.14 -1.24
C ASN A 119 8.85 9.85 -1.69
N ARG A 120 9.49 10.56 -0.77
CA ARG A 120 10.86 11.12 -0.92
C ARG A 120 11.74 10.77 0.28
N ASP A 121 11.25 9.91 1.19
CA ASP A 121 11.88 9.66 2.47
C ASP A 121 12.50 8.25 2.60
N PHE A 122 12.32 7.37 1.61
CA PHE A 122 12.83 5.99 1.64
C PHE A 122 14.32 5.86 1.95
N LEU A 123 15.15 6.81 1.49
CA LEU A 123 16.59 6.80 1.75
C LEU A 123 16.97 7.49 3.06
N LYS A 124 16.24 8.55 3.43
CA LYS A 124 16.56 9.37 4.60
C LYS A 124 15.94 8.80 5.87
N ALA A 125 14.70 8.28 5.76
CA ALA A 125 13.93 7.76 6.88
C ALA A 125 13.79 8.75 8.04
N ASP A 126 13.51 10.01 7.72
CA ASP A 126 13.33 11.08 8.71
C ASP A 126 11.97 10.94 9.42
N ALA A 127 10.92 10.49 8.71
CA ALA A 127 9.60 10.27 9.27
C ALA A 127 9.53 8.99 10.12
N PRO A 128 8.84 9.00 11.28
CA PRO A 128 8.62 7.78 12.07
C PRO A 128 7.82 6.74 11.29
N GLU A 129 6.89 7.15 10.43
CA GLU A 129 6.12 6.29 9.52
C GLU A 129 7.07 5.52 8.58
N MET A 130 8.02 6.21 7.95
CA MET A 130 8.98 5.58 7.05
C MET A 130 9.91 4.60 7.78
N ARG A 131 10.36 4.95 8.98
CA ARG A 131 11.15 4.02 9.80
C ARG A 131 10.37 2.75 10.16
N ALA A 132 9.07 2.89 10.45
CA ALA A 132 8.20 1.75 10.72
C ALA A 132 8.01 0.90 9.47
N TRP A 133 7.81 1.54 8.31
CA TRP A 133 7.65 0.89 7.01
C TRP A 133 8.91 0.09 6.63
N LEU A 134 10.09 0.65 6.77
CA LEU A 134 11.35 -0.04 6.47
C LEU A 134 11.54 -1.29 7.35
N LYS A 135 11.15 -1.23 8.63
CA LYS A 135 11.16 -2.40 9.51
C LYS A 135 10.17 -3.47 9.06
N LEU A 136 8.97 -3.04 8.67
CA LEU A 136 7.94 -3.92 8.13
C LEU A 136 8.46 -4.60 6.85
N TYR A 137 8.94 -3.82 5.89
CA TYR A 137 9.44 -4.33 4.63
C TYR A 137 10.57 -5.35 4.81
N ASN A 138 11.55 -5.04 5.65
CA ASN A 138 12.66 -5.95 5.97
C ASN A 138 12.20 -7.23 6.68
N ARG A 139 11.13 -7.18 7.45
CA ARG A 139 10.56 -8.37 8.08
C ARG A 139 9.80 -9.24 7.08
N TRP A 140 8.99 -8.60 6.24
CA TRP A 140 8.09 -9.29 5.32
C TRP A 140 8.78 -9.72 4.02
N MET A 141 9.76 -8.94 3.52
CA MET A 141 10.49 -9.19 2.27
C MET A 141 9.56 -9.68 1.15
N PRO A 142 8.54 -8.89 0.75
CA PRO A 142 7.52 -9.35 -0.19
C PRO A 142 8.14 -9.67 -1.56
N GLU A 143 7.59 -10.68 -2.24
CA GLU A 143 7.97 -11.05 -3.60
C GLU A 143 7.47 -10.04 -4.62
N LEU A 144 6.36 -9.34 -4.31
CA LEU A 144 5.84 -8.24 -5.11
C LEU A 144 5.42 -7.10 -4.18
N PHE A 145 5.86 -5.89 -4.50
CA PHE A 145 5.42 -4.65 -3.87
C PHE A 145 4.67 -3.78 -4.88
N ILE A 146 3.48 -3.33 -4.51
CA ILE A 146 2.63 -2.45 -5.31
C ILE A 146 2.38 -1.18 -4.50
N ASP A 147 2.84 -0.03 -5.01
CA ASP A 147 2.57 1.29 -4.46
C ASP A 147 1.50 1.97 -5.33
N VAL A 148 0.32 2.20 -4.75
CA VAL A 148 -0.85 2.70 -5.48
C VAL A 148 -0.94 4.21 -5.38
N HIS A 149 -0.96 4.85 -6.55
CA HIS A 149 -1.06 6.29 -6.74
C HIS A 149 -2.21 6.68 -7.65
N VAL A 150 -2.43 7.99 -7.79
CA VAL A 150 -3.23 8.57 -8.86
C VAL A 150 -2.38 9.53 -9.72
N THR A 151 -2.90 9.93 -10.88
CA THR A 151 -2.13 10.61 -11.94
C THR A 151 -1.90 12.12 -11.70
N ASN A 152 -2.22 12.65 -10.51
CA ASN A 152 -2.13 14.08 -10.19
C ASN A 152 -2.92 14.99 -11.15
N GLY A 153 -4.10 14.51 -11.60
CA GLY A 153 -4.98 15.25 -12.52
C GLY A 153 -4.59 15.12 -14.00
N ALA A 154 -3.56 14.35 -14.34
CA ALA A 154 -3.25 14.06 -15.73
C ALA A 154 -4.25 13.05 -16.32
N ASP A 155 -4.80 13.41 -17.49
CA ASP A 155 -5.72 12.55 -18.24
C ASP A 155 -4.93 11.65 -19.19
N PHE A 156 -4.79 10.39 -18.82
CA PHE A 156 -4.15 9.38 -19.65
C PHE A 156 -5.18 8.63 -20.50
N GLN A 157 -4.74 8.09 -21.63
CA GLN A 157 -5.60 7.29 -22.53
C GLN A 157 -6.20 6.08 -21.82
N TYR A 158 -5.49 5.48 -20.88
CA TYR A 158 -5.93 4.29 -20.15
C TYR A 158 -6.33 4.68 -18.72
N VAL A 159 -7.43 4.09 -18.24
CA VAL A 159 -7.95 4.29 -16.89
C VAL A 159 -6.94 3.86 -15.84
N MET A 160 -6.22 2.77 -16.11
CA MET A 160 -5.14 2.29 -15.25
C MET A 160 -3.81 2.36 -16.00
N THR A 161 -2.82 2.95 -15.33
CA THR A 161 -1.44 2.99 -15.80
C THR A 161 -0.53 2.38 -14.72
N TYR A 162 0.59 1.81 -15.14
CA TYR A 162 1.58 1.27 -14.21
C TYR A 162 2.99 1.57 -14.70
N ALA A 163 3.94 1.57 -13.77
CA ALA A 163 5.36 1.63 -14.06
C ALA A 163 6.08 0.55 -13.26
N ILE A 164 7.01 -0.11 -13.91
CA ILE A 164 7.94 -1.05 -13.27
C ILE A 164 9.37 -0.55 -13.49
N ASP A 165 10.33 -1.03 -12.69
CA ASP A 165 11.74 -0.68 -12.90
C ASP A 165 12.21 -1.19 -14.27
N ASN A 166 12.42 -0.25 -15.20
CA ASN A 166 12.88 -0.54 -16.56
C ASN A 166 14.42 -0.53 -16.71
N ARG A 167 15.15 -0.21 -15.63
CA ARG A 167 16.62 -0.12 -15.67
C ARG A 167 17.34 -1.46 -15.63
N GLY A 168 16.58 -2.54 -15.43
CA GLY A 168 17.09 -3.90 -15.59
C GLY A 168 18.09 -4.37 -14.54
N THR A 169 18.22 -3.64 -13.44
CA THR A 169 19.21 -3.94 -12.40
C THR A 169 18.68 -4.84 -11.30
N LEU A 170 17.36 -4.95 -11.14
CA LEU A 170 16.72 -5.64 -10.02
C LEU A 170 15.68 -6.70 -10.43
N MET A 171 15.31 -6.76 -11.72
CA MET A 171 14.32 -7.73 -12.19
C MET A 171 14.92 -8.75 -13.15
N GLU A 172 14.55 -10.00 -12.99
CA GLU A 172 14.87 -11.04 -13.98
C GLU A 172 14.25 -10.71 -15.35
N GLU A 173 14.93 -11.10 -16.43
CA GLU A 173 14.52 -10.78 -17.80
C GLU A 173 13.09 -11.23 -18.12
N GLY A 174 12.64 -12.35 -17.53
CA GLY A 174 11.27 -12.85 -17.68
C GLY A 174 10.20 -11.90 -17.17
N ILE A 175 10.47 -11.21 -16.06
CA ILE A 175 9.51 -10.25 -15.45
C ILE A 175 9.47 -8.93 -16.24
N ARG A 176 10.58 -8.54 -16.87
CA ARG A 176 10.64 -7.31 -17.70
C ARG A 176 9.89 -7.40 -19.03
N ARG A 177 9.54 -8.58 -19.47
CA ARG A 177 8.84 -8.81 -20.75
C ARG A 177 7.32 -8.79 -20.63
N TRP A 178 6.80 -8.62 -19.43
CA TRP A 178 5.38 -8.41 -19.14
C TRP A 178 5.11 -6.88 -19.10
#